data_dfaebe34119dc894c7a02a03f06b262f
#
_entry.id   dfaebe34119dc894c7a02a03f06b262f
#
_cell.length_a   1.000
_cell.length_b   1.000
_cell.length_c   1.000
_cell.angle_alpha   90.00
_cell.angle_beta   90.00
_cell.angle_gamma   90.00
#
_symmetry.space_group_name_H-M   'P 1'
#
loop_
_entity.id
_entity.type
_entity.pdbx_description
1 polymer ?
#
loop_
_entity_poly.entity_id
_entity_poly.type
_entity_poly.pdbx_seq_one_letter_code
_entity_poly.pdbx_strand_id
1 'polypeptide(L)'
;MLRRDFLKGSISLPLLSPLALARSFDKPNLDSSEAWVRRARKSIPASKDAFFQTAGIGPSPKVVMKSVSEKLVFQNKGPVHPNISPSMSKIEPLLRKHLAKLFGAYEDEVALTHSTSEGINIASWAIDWKKGDEVMITNQEHPANTIPWYSLAKRFGIKIRRLNFNAGSNIVTEIKNKITNKTRMISIPHVSRNNGRALTVNEAQQISNLLKNKDVRFHLDGAQGPLLSLIHI
;
A
#
# COMPACT_ATOMS: atom_id res chain seq x y z
N MET A 1 -1.13 24.87 13.83
CA MET A 1 -0.32 24.13 12.85
C MET A 1 -1.25 23.74 11.71
N LEU A 2 -1.09 24.36 10.55
CA LEU A 2 -2.07 24.22 9.45
C LEU A 2 -1.84 22.93 8.69
N ARG A 3 -2.93 22.20 8.34
CA ARG A 3 -2.94 20.97 7.51
C ARG A 3 -2.04 21.02 6.25
N ARG A 4 -1.67 22.22 5.82
CA ARG A 4 -0.81 22.47 4.65
C ARG A 4 0.66 22.06 4.87
N ASP A 5 1.16 22.10 6.09
CA ASP A 5 2.59 21.86 6.37
C ASP A 5 2.91 20.37 6.50
N PHE A 6 1.92 19.56 6.88
CA PHE A 6 2.04 18.10 6.95
C PHE A 6 2.32 17.44 5.58
N LEU A 7 1.81 18.05 4.50
CA LEU A 7 1.96 17.50 3.15
C LEU A 7 3.18 18.06 2.38
N LYS A 8 3.90 19.03 2.96
CA LYS A 8 5.08 19.66 2.33
C LYS A 8 6.41 19.14 2.85
N GLY A 9 6.40 18.30 3.86
CA GLY A 9 7.59 17.67 4.40
C GLY A 9 8.20 16.67 3.43
N SER A 10 8.94 17.15 2.44
CA SER A 10 9.90 16.33 1.71
C SER A 10 11.02 15.98 2.67
N ILE A 11 10.83 14.96 3.49
CA ILE A 11 11.90 14.43 4.32
C ILE A 11 12.85 13.74 3.35
N SER A 12 14.03 14.32 3.19
CA SER A 12 15.19 13.60 2.70
C SER A 12 15.53 12.54 3.74
N LEU A 13 14.92 11.35 3.58
CA LEU A 13 15.33 10.17 4.32
C LEU A 13 16.82 9.94 4.03
N PRO A 14 17.67 9.86 5.06
CA PRO A 14 19.01 9.36 4.84
C PRO A 14 18.86 7.98 4.22
N LEU A 15 19.51 7.76 3.09
CA LEU A 15 19.61 6.47 2.41
C LEU A 15 20.28 5.48 3.37
N LEU A 16 19.51 4.86 4.25
CA LEU A 16 19.92 3.64 4.90
C LEU A 16 20.07 2.62 3.79
N SER A 17 21.30 2.12 3.62
CA SER A 17 21.57 1.14 2.58
C SER A 17 20.60 -0.04 2.73
N PRO A 18 20.14 -0.64 1.63
CA PRO A 18 19.26 -1.81 1.66
C PRO A 18 19.74 -2.93 2.59
N LEU A 19 21.04 -3.04 2.79
CA LEU A 19 21.68 -3.98 3.73
C LEU A 19 21.40 -3.71 5.21
N ALA A 20 21.13 -2.47 5.62
CA ALA A 20 20.89 -2.15 7.03
C ALA A 20 19.49 -2.54 7.48
N LEU A 21 18.48 -2.41 6.60
CA LEU A 21 17.11 -2.87 6.89
C LEU A 21 17.00 -4.41 6.85
N ALA A 22 17.73 -5.08 5.97
CA ALA A 22 17.75 -6.54 5.90
C ALA A 22 18.31 -7.21 7.16
N ARG A 23 19.10 -6.49 7.96
CA ARG A 23 19.67 -7.00 9.23
C ARG A 23 18.73 -6.93 10.43
N SER A 24 17.60 -6.21 10.34
CA SER A 24 16.67 -6.03 11.47
C SER A 24 15.55 -7.08 11.54
N PHE A 25 15.37 -7.87 10.50
CA PHE A 25 14.58 -9.09 10.58
C PHE A 25 15.57 -10.21 10.90
N ASP A 26 15.47 -10.78 12.12
CA ASP A 26 16.07 -12.08 12.37
C ASP A 26 15.58 -13.03 11.30
N LYS A 27 16.41 -13.24 10.26
CA LYS A 27 16.13 -14.28 9.28
C LYS A 27 16.08 -15.56 10.10
N PRO A 28 14.92 -16.22 10.19
CA PRO A 28 14.93 -17.54 10.80
C PRO A 28 15.98 -18.33 10.04
N ASN A 29 16.87 -19.00 10.76
CA ASN A 29 17.91 -19.84 10.17
C ASN A 29 17.19 -20.89 9.31
N LEU A 30 17.08 -20.61 8.01
CA LEU A 30 16.33 -21.42 7.05
C LEU A 30 17.30 -22.47 6.55
N ASP A 31 17.50 -23.52 7.34
CA ASP A 31 18.40 -24.62 7.03
C ASP A 31 18.12 -25.34 5.71
N SER A 32 16.94 -25.16 5.16
CA SER A 32 16.60 -25.53 3.79
C SER A 32 15.31 -24.87 3.32
N SER A 33 15.18 -24.62 2.01
CA SER A 33 13.92 -24.18 1.37
C SER A 33 12.75 -25.12 1.69
N GLU A 34 12.99 -26.42 1.81
CA GLU A 34 12.00 -27.42 2.18
C GLU A 34 11.47 -27.28 3.62
N ALA A 35 12.32 -26.94 4.58
CA ALA A 35 11.90 -26.76 5.98
C ALA A 35 10.96 -25.53 6.10
N TRP A 36 11.24 -24.47 5.35
CA TRP A 36 10.38 -23.30 5.30
C TRP A 36 9.02 -23.63 4.64
N VAL A 37 9.02 -24.30 3.49
CA VAL A 37 7.81 -24.73 2.80
C VAL A 37 6.96 -25.64 3.70
N ARG A 38 7.57 -26.57 4.42
CA ARG A 38 6.85 -27.43 5.38
C ARG A 38 6.22 -26.62 6.51
N ARG A 39 6.89 -25.62 7.08
CA ARG A 39 6.33 -24.70 8.09
C ARG A 39 5.18 -23.90 7.52
N ALA A 40 5.34 -23.32 6.35
CA ALA A 40 4.29 -22.54 5.69
C ALA A 40 3.04 -23.41 5.46
N ARG A 41 3.19 -24.62 4.92
CA ARG A 41 2.08 -25.56 4.71
C ARG A 41 1.38 -25.95 6.01
N LYS A 42 2.09 -26.12 7.13
CA LYS A 42 1.49 -26.38 8.44
C LYS A 42 0.73 -25.20 9.01
N SER A 43 1.18 -23.98 8.72
CA SER A 43 0.57 -22.74 9.22
C SER A 43 -0.70 -22.34 8.50
N ILE A 44 -0.93 -22.82 7.29
CA ILE A 44 -2.10 -22.54 6.44
C ILE A 44 -3.11 -23.69 6.53
N PRO A 45 -4.42 -23.44 6.41
CA PRO A 45 -5.41 -24.51 6.28
C PRO A 45 -5.08 -25.41 5.07
N ALA A 46 -5.16 -26.71 5.26
CA ALA A 46 -4.94 -27.65 4.16
C ALA A 46 -6.06 -27.52 3.12
N SER A 47 -5.67 -27.47 1.83
CA SER A 47 -6.57 -27.61 0.70
C SER A 47 -6.15 -28.82 -0.12
N LYS A 48 -7.12 -29.51 -0.73
CA LYS A 48 -6.85 -30.57 -1.71
C LYS A 48 -6.48 -29.98 -3.07
N ASP A 49 -6.90 -28.73 -3.32
CA ASP A 49 -6.70 -28.05 -4.59
C ASP A 49 -5.48 -27.14 -4.54
N ALA A 50 -4.80 -27.00 -5.67
CA ALA A 50 -3.74 -26.01 -5.85
C ALA A 50 -4.36 -24.62 -6.00
N PHE A 51 -4.23 -23.78 -4.98
CA PHE A 51 -4.79 -22.44 -4.95
C PHE A 51 -3.75 -21.41 -5.40
N PHE A 52 -3.92 -20.87 -6.61
CA PHE A 52 -3.01 -19.90 -7.21
C PHE A 52 -3.48 -18.44 -7.10
N GLN A 53 -4.76 -18.21 -6.75
CA GLN A 53 -5.36 -16.87 -6.70
C GLN A 53 -5.07 -16.16 -5.35
N THR A 54 -3.84 -16.16 -4.92
CA THR A 54 -3.43 -15.51 -3.65
C THR A 54 -3.38 -14.00 -3.74
N ALA A 55 -3.29 -13.45 -4.94
CA ALA A 55 -3.26 -12.01 -5.18
C ALA A 55 -4.59 -11.30 -4.85
N GLY A 56 -5.72 -11.98 -4.97
CA GLY A 56 -7.03 -11.44 -4.59
C GLY A 56 -7.32 -11.68 -3.10
N ILE A 57 -7.39 -12.96 -2.71
CA ILE A 57 -7.65 -13.37 -1.32
C ILE A 57 -6.70 -14.52 -1.00
N GLY A 58 -5.67 -14.26 -0.23
CA GLY A 58 -4.76 -15.29 0.27
C GLY A 58 -5.37 -16.07 1.46
N PRO A 59 -5.00 -17.34 1.66
CA PRO A 59 -5.43 -18.08 2.83
C PRO A 59 -4.80 -17.50 4.10
N SER A 60 -5.62 -17.28 5.12
CA SER A 60 -5.14 -16.80 6.41
C SER A 60 -4.40 -17.90 7.18
N PRO A 61 -3.28 -17.61 7.82
CA PRO A 61 -2.61 -18.54 8.73
C PRO A 61 -3.54 -18.97 9.88
N LYS A 62 -3.42 -20.22 10.32
CA LYS A 62 -4.24 -20.78 11.42
C LYS A 62 -4.17 -19.93 12.69
N VAL A 63 -3.00 -19.39 13.02
CA VAL A 63 -2.81 -18.52 14.19
C VAL A 63 -3.62 -17.23 14.07
N VAL A 64 -3.74 -16.66 12.87
CA VAL A 64 -4.55 -15.47 12.60
C VAL A 64 -6.04 -15.80 12.76
N MET A 65 -6.50 -16.90 12.13
CA MET A 65 -7.88 -17.35 12.25
C MET A 65 -8.29 -17.59 13.70
N LYS A 66 -7.43 -18.27 14.48
CA LYS A 66 -7.65 -18.51 15.90
C LYS A 66 -7.76 -17.19 16.67
N SER A 67 -6.82 -16.28 16.48
CA SER A 67 -6.81 -14.99 17.17
C SER A 67 -8.04 -14.15 16.86
N VAL A 68 -8.47 -14.11 15.60
CA VAL A 68 -9.69 -13.37 15.18
C VAL A 68 -10.93 -13.99 15.86
N SER A 69 -11.05 -15.33 15.81
CA SER A 69 -12.18 -16.02 16.44
C SER A 69 -12.25 -15.78 17.96
N GLU A 70 -11.12 -15.88 18.67
CA GLU A 70 -11.03 -15.61 20.10
C GLU A 70 -11.40 -14.17 20.44
N LYS A 71 -10.94 -13.21 19.63
CA LYS A 71 -11.29 -11.79 19.84
C LYS A 71 -12.74 -11.48 19.55
N LEU A 72 -13.32 -12.13 18.54
CA LEU A 72 -14.74 -11.99 18.24
C LEU A 72 -15.59 -12.51 19.41
N VAL A 73 -15.29 -13.71 19.93
CA VAL A 73 -15.96 -14.25 21.13
C VAL A 73 -15.80 -13.33 22.34
N PHE A 74 -14.59 -12.77 22.52
CA PHE A 74 -14.31 -11.84 23.60
C PHE A 74 -15.15 -10.56 23.52
N GLN A 75 -15.24 -9.95 22.33
CA GLN A 75 -16.04 -8.75 22.09
C GLN A 75 -17.54 -8.99 22.35
N ASN A 76 -18.04 -10.17 22.04
CA ASN A 76 -19.45 -10.53 22.26
C ASN A 76 -19.83 -10.74 23.74
N LYS A 77 -18.88 -10.63 24.68
CA LYS A 77 -19.20 -10.58 26.11
C LYS A 77 -19.86 -9.27 26.54
N GLY A 78 -19.98 -8.32 25.66
CA GLY A 78 -20.65 -7.04 25.84
C GLY A 78 -19.70 -5.84 25.98
N PRO A 79 -20.13 -4.66 25.53
CA PRO A 79 -19.30 -3.46 25.48
C PRO A 79 -18.91 -2.93 26.87
N VAL A 80 -19.67 -3.28 27.91
CA VAL A 80 -19.41 -2.89 29.30
C VAL A 80 -18.46 -3.83 30.04
N HIS A 81 -17.97 -4.89 29.39
CA HIS A 81 -17.01 -5.78 30.03
C HIS A 81 -15.72 -5.00 30.34
N PRO A 82 -15.23 -5.01 31.61
CA PRO A 82 -14.17 -4.11 32.08
C PRO A 82 -12.83 -4.26 31.34
N ASN A 83 -12.59 -5.41 30.72
CA ASN A 83 -11.34 -5.68 29.99
C ASN A 83 -11.44 -5.47 28.47
N ILE A 84 -12.61 -5.13 27.91
CA ILE A 84 -12.77 -4.96 26.46
C ILE A 84 -12.15 -3.64 26.00
N SER A 85 -12.63 -2.52 26.54
CA SER A 85 -12.12 -1.20 26.13
C SER A 85 -10.61 -1.03 26.32
N PRO A 86 -10.01 -1.35 27.49
CA PRO A 86 -8.57 -1.24 27.67
C PRO A 86 -7.75 -2.17 26.77
N SER A 87 -8.27 -3.34 26.40
CA SER A 87 -7.55 -4.24 25.48
C SER A 87 -7.60 -3.77 24.04
N MET A 88 -8.73 -3.21 23.61
CA MET A 88 -8.92 -2.69 22.25
C MET A 88 -8.11 -1.42 22.01
N SER A 89 -8.08 -0.50 22.98
CA SER A 89 -7.31 0.76 22.85
C SER A 89 -5.80 0.56 22.68
N LYS A 90 -5.27 -0.59 23.06
CA LYS A 90 -3.84 -0.92 22.92
C LYS A 90 -3.50 -1.56 21.56
N ILE A 91 -4.48 -2.09 20.85
CA ILE A 91 -4.24 -2.84 19.61
C ILE A 91 -3.81 -1.90 18.48
N GLU A 92 -4.52 -0.79 18.29
CA GLU A 92 -4.22 0.15 17.20
C GLU A 92 -2.82 0.76 17.29
N PRO A 93 -2.38 1.34 18.42
CA PRO A 93 -1.03 1.86 18.56
C PRO A 93 0.04 0.80 18.31
N LEU A 94 -0.18 -0.44 18.79
CA LEU A 94 0.75 -1.54 18.57
C LEU A 94 0.85 -1.93 17.09
N LEU A 95 -0.27 -1.99 16.38
CA LEU A 95 -0.30 -2.27 14.93
C LEU A 95 0.39 -1.17 14.13
N ARG A 96 0.09 0.10 14.44
CA ARG A 96 0.74 1.26 13.78
C ARG A 96 2.24 1.21 13.96
N LYS A 97 2.73 0.93 15.16
CA LYS A 97 4.16 0.77 15.45
C LYS A 97 4.81 -0.34 14.61
N HIS A 98 4.17 -1.52 14.51
CA HIS A 98 4.71 -2.62 13.72
C HIS A 98 4.71 -2.32 12.21
N LEU A 99 3.63 -1.71 11.71
CA LEU A 99 3.52 -1.32 10.30
C LEU A 99 4.50 -0.21 9.95
N ALA A 100 4.65 0.80 10.80
CA ALA A 100 5.64 1.85 10.64
C ALA A 100 7.06 1.27 10.50
N LYS A 101 7.43 0.34 11.39
CA LYS A 101 8.70 -0.37 11.29
C LYS A 101 8.84 -1.17 9.99
N LEU A 102 7.77 -1.84 9.55
CA LEU A 102 7.78 -2.64 8.32
C LEU A 102 7.99 -1.79 7.07
N PHE A 103 7.38 -0.60 7.03
CA PHE A 103 7.41 0.27 5.87
C PHE A 103 8.44 1.40 5.95
N GLY A 104 9.24 1.46 7.01
CA GLY A 104 10.22 2.53 7.21
C GLY A 104 9.59 3.91 7.42
N ALA A 105 8.39 3.94 8.02
CA ALA A 105 7.59 5.13 8.28
C ALA A 105 7.58 5.47 9.78
N TYR A 106 7.03 6.64 10.15
CA TYR A 106 6.72 6.97 11.53
C TYR A 106 5.30 6.50 11.91
N GLU A 107 5.04 6.31 13.21
CA GLU A 107 3.75 5.78 13.69
C GLU A 107 2.56 6.71 13.37
N ASP A 108 2.79 8.00 13.29
CA ASP A 108 1.79 9.02 12.92
C ASP A 108 1.55 9.12 11.40
N GLU A 109 2.40 8.49 10.59
CA GLU A 109 2.21 8.36 9.15
C GLU A 109 1.40 7.12 8.75
N VAL A 110 1.03 6.28 9.72
CA VAL A 110 0.28 5.05 9.49
C VAL A 110 -1.18 5.23 9.91
N ALA A 111 -2.09 5.07 8.97
CA ALA A 111 -3.53 4.97 9.22
C ALA A 111 -4.02 3.56 8.92
N LEU A 112 -4.82 2.99 9.83
CA LEU A 112 -5.44 1.68 9.62
C LEU A 112 -6.77 1.86 8.89
N THR A 113 -7.00 1.05 7.87
CA THR A 113 -8.23 1.04 7.08
C THR A 113 -8.75 -0.39 6.93
N HIS A 114 -10.02 -0.55 6.52
CA HIS A 114 -10.62 -1.87 6.35
C HIS A 114 -10.23 -2.52 5.02
N SER A 115 -9.79 -1.73 4.06
CA SER A 115 -9.39 -2.23 2.74
C SER A 115 -8.54 -1.21 1.98
N THR A 116 -7.82 -1.69 0.96
CA THR A 116 -7.13 -0.82 -0.01
C THR A 116 -8.10 0.13 -0.70
N SER A 117 -9.33 -0.32 -1.00
CA SER A 117 -10.36 0.55 -1.60
C SER A 117 -10.71 1.75 -0.73
N GLU A 118 -10.82 1.57 0.59
CA GLU A 118 -11.03 2.66 1.53
C GLU A 118 -9.82 3.60 1.57
N GLY A 119 -8.61 3.06 1.68
CA GLY A 119 -7.38 3.85 1.69
C GLY A 119 -7.23 4.71 0.43
N ILE A 120 -7.50 4.14 -0.75
CA ILE A 120 -7.47 4.89 -2.02
C ILE A 120 -8.53 5.99 -2.04
N ASN A 121 -9.75 5.72 -1.56
CA ASN A 121 -10.78 6.75 -1.46
C ASN A 121 -10.34 7.89 -0.53
N ILE A 122 -9.82 7.58 0.66
CA ILE A 122 -9.29 8.59 1.59
C ILE A 122 -8.22 9.45 0.89
N ALA A 123 -7.24 8.81 0.23
CA ALA A 123 -6.18 9.52 -0.49
C ALA A 123 -6.72 10.37 -1.64
N SER A 124 -7.70 9.86 -2.39
CA SER A 124 -8.28 10.56 -3.54
C SER A 124 -9.11 11.79 -3.13
N TRP A 125 -9.77 11.75 -1.98
CA TRP A 125 -10.54 12.88 -1.44
C TRP A 125 -9.70 13.86 -0.61
N ALA A 126 -8.44 13.57 -0.35
CA ALA A 126 -7.55 14.45 0.39
C ALA A 126 -7.06 15.67 -0.41
N ILE A 127 -7.40 15.76 -1.68
CA ILE A 127 -7.03 16.88 -2.57
C ILE A 127 -8.25 17.78 -2.80
N ASP A 128 -8.01 19.08 -2.74
CA ASP A 128 -8.98 20.12 -3.12
C ASP A 128 -9.06 20.20 -4.64
N TRP A 129 -9.84 19.31 -5.24
CA TRP A 129 -9.99 19.19 -6.68
C TRP A 129 -10.73 20.36 -7.30
N LYS A 130 -10.18 20.90 -8.40
CA LYS A 130 -10.79 21.95 -9.21
C LYS A 130 -11.09 21.42 -10.61
N LYS A 131 -12.09 21.99 -11.25
CA LYS A 131 -12.43 21.68 -12.64
C LYS A 131 -11.19 21.82 -13.54
N GLY A 132 -10.89 20.77 -14.27
CA GLY A 132 -9.73 20.70 -15.16
C GLY A 132 -8.44 20.23 -14.54
N ASP A 133 -8.38 20.01 -13.21
CA ASP A 133 -7.26 19.30 -12.58
C ASP A 133 -7.11 17.90 -13.17
N GLU A 134 -5.92 17.34 -13.09
CA GLU A 134 -5.60 16.06 -13.71
C GLU A 134 -5.08 15.05 -12.71
N VAL A 135 -5.56 13.81 -12.84
CA VAL A 135 -4.97 12.62 -12.22
C VAL A 135 -4.41 11.70 -13.30
N MET A 136 -3.21 11.19 -13.08
CA MET A 136 -2.61 10.16 -13.92
C MET A 136 -2.82 8.80 -13.28
N ILE A 137 -3.35 7.85 -14.03
CA ILE A 137 -3.47 6.44 -13.64
C ILE A 137 -2.95 5.57 -14.78
N THR A 138 -2.62 4.32 -14.48
CA THR A 138 -2.14 3.43 -15.54
C THR A 138 -3.28 2.72 -16.27
N ASN A 139 -2.93 2.04 -17.37
CA ASN A 139 -3.83 1.12 -18.07
C ASN A 139 -3.90 -0.27 -17.40
N GLN A 140 -3.18 -0.47 -16.28
CA GLN A 140 -3.07 -1.75 -15.58
C GLN A 140 -3.63 -1.70 -14.13
N GLU A 141 -4.53 -0.75 -13.88
CA GLU A 141 -5.10 -0.55 -12.55
C GLU A 141 -6.10 -1.63 -12.13
N HIS A 142 -6.16 -1.85 -10.82
CA HIS A 142 -7.30 -2.53 -10.21
C HIS A 142 -8.53 -1.59 -10.20
N PRO A 143 -9.77 -2.10 -10.31
CA PRO A 143 -10.98 -1.28 -10.19
C PRO A 143 -11.01 -0.38 -8.95
N ALA A 144 -10.49 -0.84 -7.81
CA ALA A 144 -10.37 -0.04 -6.59
C ALA A 144 -9.57 1.25 -6.77
N ASN A 145 -8.54 1.23 -7.66
CA ASN A 145 -7.74 2.41 -8.01
C ASN A 145 -8.18 3.05 -9.34
N THR A 146 -9.35 2.71 -9.85
CA THR A 146 -9.91 3.31 -11.07
C THR A 146 -11.22 4.03 -10.77
N ILE A 147 -12.14 3.37 -10.07
CA ILE A 147 -13.49 3.87 -9.83
C ILE A 147 -13.52 5.20 -9.08
N PRO A 148 -12.71 5.43 -8.01
CA PRO A 148 -12.70 6.71 -7.30
C PRO A 148 -12.39 7.90 -8.23
N TRP A 149 -11.46 7.74 -9.17
CA TRP A 149 -11.07 8.79 -10.09
C TRP A 149 -12.19 9.13 -11.09
N TYR A 150 -12.92 8.14 -11.58
CA TYR A 150 -14.11 8.41 -12.42
C TYR A 150 -15.22 9.11 -11.64
N SER A 151 -15.41 8.75 -10.37
CA SER A 151 -16.38 9.42 -9.50
C SER A 151 -16.01 10.89 -9.29
N LEU A 152 -14.73 11.18 -9.04
CA LEU A 152 -14.21 12.54 -8.89
C LEU A 152 -14.27 13.31 -10.22
N ALA A 153 -14.00 12.65 -11.35
CA ALA A 153 -14.13 13.26 -12.68
C ALA A 153 -15.57 13.70 -12.96
N LYS A 154 -16.55 12.84 -12.62
CA LYS A 154 -17.97 13.18 -12.74
C LYS A 154 -18.39 14.32 -11.80
N ARG A 155 -17.87 14.34 -10.57
CA ARG A 155 -18.28 15.29 -9.53
C ARG A 155 -17.60 16.65 -9.65
N PHE A 156 -16.31 16.67 -9.92
CA PHE A 156 -15.49 17.89 -9.90
C PHE A 156 -14.97 18.31 -11.27
N GLY A 157 -15.23 17.52 -12.33
CA GLY A 157 -14.76 17.83 -13.67
C GLY A 157 -13.25 17.69 -13.85
N ILE A 158 -12.60 16.84 -13.06
CA ILE A 158 -11.18 16.51 -13.25
C ILE A 158 -10.99 15.64 -14.49
N LYS A 159 -9.76 15.62 -15.01
CA LYS A 159 -9.40 14.82 -16.17
C LYS A 159 -8.53 13.64 -15.77
N ILE A 160 -8.85 12.46 -16.32
CA ILE A 160 -8.04 11.25 -16.12
C ILE A 160 -7.11 11.08 -17.30
N ARG A 161 -5.79 11.06 -17.03
CA ARG A 161 -4.76 10.76 -18.03
C ARG A 161 -4.25 9.35 -17.83
N ARG A 162 -4.23 8.57 -18.90
CA ARG A 162 -3.76 7.18 -18.88
C ARG A 162 -2.28 7.10 -19.21
N LEU A 163 -1.54 6.35 -18.38
CA LEU A 163 -0.14 5.99 -18.56
C LEU A 163 -0.04 4.54 -19.05
N ASN A 164 0.94 4.25 -19.86
CA ASN A 164 1.25 2.89 -20.28
C ASN A 164 2.14 2.20 -19.22
N PHE A 165 1.63 1.13 -18.63
CA PHE A 165 2.33 0.31 -17.63
C PHE A 165 2.41 -1.16 -18.06
N ASN A 166 2.48 -1.41 -19.38
CA ASN A 166 2.70 -2.74 -19.92
C ASN A 166 4.14 -3.20 -19.70
N ALA A 167 4.39 -4.50 -19.82
CA ALA A 167 5.74 -5.03 -19.81
C ALA A 167 6.61 -4.34 -20.89
N GLY A 168 7.82 -3.93 -20.51
CA GLY A 168 8.74 -3.21 -21.41
C GLY A 168 8.47 -1.72 -21.62
N SER A 169 7.35 -1.16 -21.10
CA SER A 169 7.14 0.29 -21.17
C SER A 169 8.00 1.03 -20.13
N ASN A 170 8.40 2.25 -20.41
CA ASN A 170 9.11 3.11 -19.47
C ASN A 170 8.13 4.09 -18.81
N ILE A 171 7.74 3.79 -17.56
CA ILE A 171 6.74 4.59 -16.82
C ILE A 171 7.24 6.02 -16.54
N VAL A 172 8.54 6.20 -16.31
CA VAL A 172 9.11 7.53 -16.05
C VAL A 172 8.98 8.42 -17.28
N THR A 173 9.28 7.89 -18.46
CA THR A 173 9.10 8.59 -19.73
C THR A 173 7.62 8.88 -20.00
N GLU A 174 6.72 7.93 -19.71
CA GLU A 174 5.27 8.13 -19.83
C GLU A 174 4.78 9.30 -18.95
N ILE A 175 5.22 9.35 -17.70
CA ILE A 175 4.90 10.45 -16.77
C ILE A 175 5.49 11.77 -17.30
N LYS A 176 6.77 11.78 -17.65
CA LYS A 176 7.48 12.98 -18.13
C LYS A 176 6.79 13.62 -19.35
N ASN A 177 6.31 12.80 -20.26
CA ASN A 177 5.65 13.27 -21.50
C ASN A 177 4.20 13.76 -21.28
N LYS A 178 3.54 13.30 -20.21
CA LYS A 178 2.11 13.57 -19.99
C LYS A 178 1.82 14.51 -18.83
N ILE A 179 2.79 14.76 -17.94
CA ILE A 179 2.62 15.66 -16.80
C ILE A 179 2.42 17.11 -17.29
N THR A 180 1.45 17.80 -16.66
CA THR A 180 1.14 19.20 -16.95
C THR A 180 1.09 20.01 -15.66
N ASN A 181 0.92 21.33 -15.78
CA ASN A 181 0.71 22.21 -14.62
C ASN A 181 -0.66 22.00 -13.93
N LYS A 182 -1.54 21.20 -14.52
CA LYS A 182 -2.84 20.81 -13.96
C LYS A 182 -2.79 19.44 -13.27
N THR A 183 -1.70 18.70 -13.40
CA THR A 183 -1.54 17.40 -12.74
C THR A 183 -1.43 17.61 -11.23
N ARG A 184 -2.33 16.97 -10.47
CA ARG A 184 -2.37 17.04 -9.00
C ARG A 184 -1.99 15.74 -8.34
N MET A 185 -2.20 14.62 -9.01
CA MET A 185 -1.87 13.31 -8.49
C MET A 185 -1.43 12.36 -9.59
N ILE A 186 -0.48 11.51 -9.27
CA ILE A 186 -0.13 10.30 -10.03
C ILE A 186 -0.46 9.12 -9.12
N SER A 187 -1.37 8.25 -9.56
CA SER A 187 -1.82 7.08 -8.81
C SER A 187 -1.58 5.83 -9.65
N ILE A 188 -0.61 5.01 -9.25
CA ILE A 188 -0.17 3.85 -10.02
C ILE A 188 -0.03 2.61 -9.13
N PRO A 189 -0.12 1.38 -9.68
CA PRO A 189 0.09 0.18 -8.90
C PRO A 189 1.58 -0.02 -8.60
N HIS A 190 1.89 -0.51 -7.41
CA HIS A 190 3.23 -0.99 -7.09
C HIS A 190 3.54 -2.26 -7.89
N VAL A 191 2.62 -3.22 -7.84
CA VAL A 191 2.65 -4.44 -8.65
C VAL A 191 1.33 -4.57 -9.38
N SER A 192 1.39 -4.64 -10.71
CA SER A 192 0.19 -4.80 -11.53
C SER A 192 -0.41 -6.20 -11.37
N ARG A 193 -1.69 -6.26 -11.01
CA ARG A 193 -2.41 -7.54 -10.93
C ARG A 193 -2.62 -8.22 -12.29
N ASN A 194 -2.57 -7.45 -13.38
CA ASN A 194 -2.91 -7.96 -14.70
C ASN A 194 -1.72 -8.62 -15.40
N ASN A 195 -0.50 -8.10 -15.20
CA ASN A 195 0.68 -8.57 -15.91
C ASN A 195 1.89 -8.84 -15.00
N GLY A 196 1.74 -8.64 -13.67
CA GLY A 196 2.81 -8.88 -12.70
C GLY A 196 3.96 -7.87 -12.74
N ARG A 197 3.88 -6.83 -13.58
CA ARG A 197 4.91 -5.79 -13.61
C ARG A 197 4.98 -5.06 -12.27
N ALA A 198 6.16 -5.04 -11.67
CA ALA A 198 6.45 -4.25 -10.48
C ALA A 198 7.12 -2.92 -10.86
N LEU A 199 6.81 -1.86 -10.13
CA LEU A 199 7.58 -0.63 -10.14
C LEU A 199 8.92 -0.91 -9.47
N THR A 200 10.01 -0.63 -10.15
CA THR A 200 11.35 -0.81 -9.59
C THR A 200 11.73 0.34 -8.67
N VAL A 201 12.67 0.10 -7.74
CA VAL A 201 13.24 1.15 -6.86
C VAL A 201 13.78 2.32 -7.68
N ASN A 202 14.48 2.02 -8.77
CA ASN A 202 15.05 3.05 -9.66
C ASN A 202 13.96 3.89 -10.33
N GLU A 203 12.88 3.27 -10.84
CA GLU A 203 11.75 4.01 -11.43
C GLU A 203 11.07 4.88 -10.35
N ALA A 204 10.83 4.35 -9.15
CA ALA A 204 10.24 5.11 -8.05
C ALA A 204 11.09 6.33 -7.68
N GLN A 205 12.41 6.16 -7.63
CA GLN A 205 13.35 7.25 -7.33
C GLN A 205 13.39 8.31 -8.43
N GLN A 206 13.37 7.89 -9.71
CA GLN A 206 13.28 8.81 -10.84
C GLN A 206 11.96 9.60 -10.83
N ILE A 207 10.83 8.95 -10.52
CA ILE A 207 9.54 9.62 -10.37
C ILE A 207 9.60 10.63 -9.22
N SER A 208 10.11 10.24 -8.06
CA SER A 208 10.26 11.13 -6.92
C SER A 208 11.09 12.38 -7.26
N ASN A 209 12.22 12.20 -7.93
CA ASN A 209 13.06 13.30 -8.38
C ASN A 209 12.35 14.21 -9.40
N LEU A 210 11.58 13.64 -10.32
CA LEU A 210 10.78 14.38 -11.30
C LEU A 210 9.72 15.26 -10.62
N LEU A 211 9.19 14.83 -9.47
CA LEU A 211 8.11 15.49 -8.75
C LEU A 211 8.59 16.42 -7.62
N LYS A 212 9.86 16.40 -7.25
CA LYS A 212 10.43 17.09 -6.08
C LYS A 212 10.01 18.57 -5.93
N ASN A 213 9.89 19.29 -7.05
CA ASN A 213 9.52 20.71 -7.05
C ASN A 213 8.13 20.97 -7.65
N LYS A 214 7.26 19.96 -7.68
CA LYS A 214 5.91 20.04 -8.23
C LYS A 214 4.88 19.82 -7.13
N ASP A 215 3.77 20.52 -7.19
CA ASP A 215 2.62 20.28 -6.30
C ASP A 215 1.79 19.09 -6.84
N VAL A 216 2.45 17.95 -6.98
CA VAL A 216 1.86 16.69 -7.45
C VAL A 216 2.06 15.62 -6.39
N ARG A 217 0.99 14.96 -6.01
CA ARG A 217 1.04 13.84 -5.07
C ARG A 217 1.34 12.55 -5.82
N PHE A 218 2.22 11.74 -5.24
CA PHE A 218 2.49 10.39 -5.75
C PHE A 218 1.82 9.37 -4.83
N HIS A 219 0.81 8.69 -5.36
CA HIS A 219 0.08 7.62 -4.69
C HIS A 219 0.46 6.28 -5.31
N LEU A 220 0.86 5.33 -4.47
CA LEU A 220 1.23 3.98 -4.85
C LEU A 220 0.20 2.99 -4.30
N ASP A 221 -0.56 2.33 -5.18
CA ASP A 221 -1.43 1.22 -4.79
C ASP A 221 -0.55 0.00 -4.47
N GLY A 222 -0.35 -0.21 -3.19
CA GLY A 222 0.48 -1.29 -2.64
C GLY A 222 -0.27 -2.58 -2.35
N ALA A 223 -1.51 -2.78 -2.81
CA ALA A 223 -2.31 -3.97 -2.47
C ALA A 223 -1.59 -5.29 -2.70
N GLN A 224 -0.73 -5.36 -3.71
CA GLN A 224 0.10 -6.53 -4.03
C GLN A 224 1.61 -6.28 -3.84
N GLY A 225 1.98 -5.14 -3.27
CA GLY A 225 3.38 -4.72 -3.16
C GLY A 225 4.14 -5.33 -1.98
N PRO A 226 3.63 -5.27 -0.75
CA PRO A 226 4.36 -5.70 0.44
C PRO A 226 4.81 -7.15 0.33
N LEU A 227 6.09 -7.39 0.62
CA LEU A 227 6.75 -8.71 0.56
C LEU A 227 6.87 -9.35 -0.84
N LEU A 228 6.25 -8.79 -1.87
CA LEU A 228 6.41 -9.24 -3.26
C LEU A 228 7.45 -8.43 -4.01
N SER A 229 7.73 -7.23 -3.57
CA SER A 229 8.71 -6.34 -4.19
C SER A 229 9.69 -5.81 -3.15
N LEU A 230 10.95 -5.71 -3.54
CA LEU A 230 12.04 -5.20 -2.68
C LEU A 230 12.03 -3.68 -2.52
N ILE A 231 11.01 -2.97 -3.04
CA ILE A 231 10.90 -1.51 -2.92
C ILE A 231 10.69 -1.05 -1.48
N HIS A 232 10.30 -1.97 -0.60
CA HIS A 232 10.11 -1.74 0.84
C HIS A 232 11.26 -2.27 1.70
N ILE A 233 12.35 -2.70 1.09
CA ILE A 233 13.51 -3.26 1.81
C ILE A 233 14.68 -2.27 1.76
#